data_d5ad94f40930d2f0aa3d4daf9c42c62c
#
_entry.id   d5ad94f40930d2f0aa3d4daf9c42c62c
#
_cell.length_a   1.000
_cell.length_b   1.000
_cell.length_c   1.000
_cell.angle_alpha   90.00
_cell.angle_beta   90.00
_cell.angle_gamma   90.00
#
_symmetry.space_group_name_H-M   'P 1'
#
loop_
_entity.id
_entity.type
_entity.pdbx_description
1 polymer ?
#
loop_
_entity_poly.entity_id
_entity_poly.type
_entity_poly.pdbx_seq_one_letter_code
_entity_poly.pdbx_strand_id
1 'polypeptide(L)'
;GKAIEERIGYINSSDKAISIVLSPIRSSGALTVTYPKWLEAGASGDIIIRYRLSLESSRYGTLNDEFRFAVDGVGSEHIVTTQAIAVDNFDLYDDISTPRGVIPKNIIKFGEVNRTNDFLERSFTIVNEGQSSLFIRKVESSSSAIRAIVEQGAELKPGETLKITVRLYPAYIGDSDLPFTGRITLTTNDMLQPMKLIRVNAIPVW
;
A
#
# COMPACT_ATOMS: atom_id res chain seq x y z
N GLY A 1 -5.88 -4.32 -17.11
CA GLY A 1 -5.60 -3.08 -16.39
C GLY A 1 -4.45 -2.32 -17.03
N LYS A 2 -4.39 -1.03 -16.74
CA LYS A 2 -3.31 -0.16 -17.20
C LYS A 2 -2.00 -0.59 -16.55
N ALA A 3 -0.93 -0.75 -17.34
CA ALA A 3 0.40 -1.06 -16.80
C ALA A 3 1.14 0.25 -16.46
N ILE A 4 1.89 0.22 -15.37
CA ILE A 4 2.85 1.29 -15.02
C ILE A 4 4.24 0.72 -15.27
N GLU A 5 5.08 1.49 -15.96
CA GLU A 5 6.46 1.12 -16.28
C GLU A 5 7.41 2.21 -15.76
N GLU A 6 8.46 1.78 -15.08
CA GLU A 6 9.56 2.60 -14.61
C GLU A 6 10.89 1.98 -15.05
N ARG A 7 11.93 2.81 -15.17
CA ARG A 7 13.27 2.42 -15.61
C ARG A 7 14.32 2.88 -14.63
N ILE A 8 15.25 1.98 -14.30
CA ILE A 8 16.42 2.27 -13.49
C ILE A 8 17.65 2.06 -14.39
N GLY A 9 18.29 3.16 -14.80
CA GLY A 9 19.54 3.11 -15.56
C GLY A 9 20.72 2.71 -14.68
N TYR A 10 21.62 1.91 -15.22
CA TYR A 10 22.89 1.54 -14.59
C TYR A 10 24.00 1.44 -15.62
N ILE A 11 25.25 1.50 -15.17
CA ILE A 11 26.44 1.40 -16.00
C ILE A 11 27.42 0.40 -15.41
N ASN A 12 28.04 -0.42 -16.27
CA ASN A 12 29.17 -1.23 -15.89
C ASN A 12 30.43 -0.38 -15.89
N SER A 13 30.88 0.07 -14.72
CA SER A 13 32.09 0.89 -14.55
C SER A 13 33.39 0.06 -14.48
N SER A 14 33.30 -1.27 -14.60
CA SER A 14 34.47 -2.15 -14.61
C SER A 14 35.10 -2.23 -16.00
N ASP A 15 36.31 -2.80 -16.06
CA ASP A 15 37.09 -3.02 -17.27
C ASP A 15 36.76 -4.33 -18.01
N LYS A 16 35.78 -5.10 -17.51
CA LYS A 16 35.34 -6.38 -18.06
C LYS A 16 33.82 -6.46 -18.11
N ALA A 17 33.33 -7.37 -18.92
CA ALA A 17 31.92 -7.68 -18.96
C ALA A 17 31.45 -8.34 -17.64
N ILE A 18 30.22 -8.07 -17.24
CA ILE A 18 29.61 -8.60 -16.01
C ILE A 18 28.31 -9.33 -16.32
N SER A 19 28.02 -10.34 -15.53
CA SER A 19 26.69 -10.97 -15.48
C SER A 19 25.84 -10.35 -14.40
N ILE A 20 24.53 -10.22 -14.64
CA ILE A 20 23.57 -9.61 -13.73
C ILE A 20 22.46 -10.59 -13.43
N VAL A 21 22.12 -10.76 -12.16
CA VAL A 21 20.99 -11.56 -11.68
C VAL A 21 20.17 -10.76 -10.67
N LEU A 22 18.86 -10.73 -10.89
CA LEU A 22 17.88 -10.20 -9.94
C LEU A 22 17.10 -11.36 -9.33
N SER A 23 17.17 -11.49 -8.01
CA SER A 23 16.47 -12.54 -7.26
C SER A 23 15.38 -11.93 -6.39
N PRO A 24 14.12 -12.37 -6.49
CA PRO A 24 13.04 -11.84 -5.68
C PRO A 24 13.24 -12.20 -4.21
N ILE A 25 13.08 -11.23 -3.31
CA ILE A 25 13.01 -11.40 -1.86
C ILE A 25 11.54 -11.39 -1.42
N ARG A 26 10.78 -10.43 -1.96
CA ARG A 26 9.34 -10.31 -1.78
C ARG A 26 8.68 -10.07 -3.12
N SER A 27 7.56 -10.73 -3.38
CA SER A 27 6.81 -10.55 -4.62
C SER A 27 5.32 -10.36 -4.38
N SER A 28 4.77 -9.26 -4.91
CA SER A 28 3.32 -9.05 -5.00
C SER A 28 2.66 -9.95 -6.04
N GLY A 29 3.46 -10.52 -6.96
CA GLY A 29 2.98 -11.27 -8.13
C GLY A 29 2.38 -10.40 -9.24
N ALA A 30 2.45 -9.07 -9.12
CA ALA A 30 2.00 -8.11 -10.13
C ALA A 30 3.18 -7.48 -10.90
N LEU A 31 4.40 -7.68 -10.38
CA LEU A 31 5.63 -7.12 -10.92
C LEU A 31 6.24 -8.04 -11.98
N THR A 32 6.66 -7.45 -13.09
CA THR A 32 7.57 -8.04 -14.07
C THR A 32 8.81 -7.17 -14.17
N VAL A 33 9.99 -7.79 -14.08
CA VAL A 33 11.27 -7.12 -14.19
C VAL A 33 12.00 -7.65 -15.42
N THR A 34 12.46 -6.75 -16.28
CA THR A 34 13.25 -7.08 -17.47
C THR A 34 14.56 -6.31 -17.40
N TYR A 35 15.68 -6.98 -17.66
CA TYR A 35 17.01 -6.39 -17.58
C TYR A 35 17.99 -7.19 -18.47
N PRO A 36 19.08 -6.57 -18.96
CA PRO A 36 20.18 -7.30 -19.61
C PRO A 36 20.87 -8.22 -18.60
N LYS A 37 20.97 -9.51 -18.92
CA LYS A 37 21.68 -10.48 -18.07
C LYS A 37 23.20 -10.38 -18.18
N TRP A 38 23.67 -9.66 -19.18
CA TRP A 38 25.08 -9.46 -19.49
C TRP A 38 25.30 -8.03 -19.92
N LEU A 39 26.38 -7.41 -19.44
CA LEU A 39 26.73 -6.01 -19.74
C LEU A 39 28.24 -5.87 -19.99
N GLU A 40 28.62 -5.44 -21.18
CA GLU A 40 30.01 -5.21 -21.57
C GLU A 40 30.68 -4.10 -20.72
N ALA A 41 32.00 -4.08 -20.71
CA ALA A 41 32.78 -3.04 -20.04
C ALA A 41 32.37 -1.65 -20.51
N GLY A 42 32.08 -0.74 -19.59
CA GLY A 42 31.65 0.63 -19.88
C GLY A 42 30.25 0.77 -20.47
N ALA A 43 29.53 -0.31 -20.71
CA ALA A 43 28.19 -0.26 -21.28
C ALA A 43 27.14 0.14 -20.24
N SER A 44 26.04 0.74 -20.70
CA SER A 44 24.86 1.07 -19.92
C SER A 44 23.73 0.08 -20.16
N GLY A 45 22.87 -0.11 -19.18
CA GLY A 45 21.68 -0.93 -19.30
C GLY A 45 20.54 -0.37 -18.45
N ASP A 46 19.32 -0.86 -18.69
CA ASP A 46 18.13 -0.50 -17.92
C ASP A 46 17.52 -1.73 -17.27
N ILE A 47 17.15 -1.59 -15.99
CA ILE A 47 16.18 -2.46 -15.33
C ILE A 47 14.80 -1.83 -15.59
N ILE A 48 13.97 -2.56 -16.35
CA ILE A 48 12.60 -2.14 -16.64
C ILE A 48 11.67 -2.83 -15.67
N ILE A 49 10.96 -2.04 -14.86
CA ILE A 49 10.04 -2.47 -13.85
C ILE A 49 8.62 -2.19 -14.35
N ARG A 50 7.81 -3.24 -14.49
CA ARG A 50 6.43 -3.11 -14.96
C ARG A 50 5.46 -3.75 -14.00
N TYR A 51 4.53 -2.95 -13.45
CA TYR A 51 3.38 -3.43 -12.71
C TYR A 51 2.18 -3.60 -13.64
N ARG A 52 1.57 -4.78 -13.60
CA ARG A 52 0.34 -5.07 -14.33
C ARG A 52 -0.53 -6.04 -13.53
N LEU A 53 -1.79 -5.65 -13.34
CA LEU A 53 -2.82 -6.53 -12.82
C LEU A 53 -3.81 -6.88 -13.92
N SER A 54 -4.34 -8.12 -13.91
CA SER A 54 -5.47 -8.47 -14.75
C SER A 54 -6.73 -7.71 -14.29
N LEU A 55 -7.71 -7.53 -15.17
CA LEU A 55 -9.00 -6.91 -14.82
C LEU A 55 -9.78 -7.71 -13.79
N GLU A 56 -9.55 -9.03 -13.73
CA GLU A 56 -10.18 -9.96 -12.78
C GLU A 56 -9.45 -10.00 -11.43
N SER A 57 -8.37 -9.26 -11.28
CA SER A 57 -7.60 -9.27 -10.03
C SER A 57 -8.38 -8.61 -8.90
N SER A 58 -8.51 -9.34 -7.79
CA SER A 58 -9.02 -8.81 -6.52
C SER A 58 -7.95 -8.11 -5.67
N ARG A 59 -6.78 -7.84 -6.24
CA ARG A 59 -5.67 -7.18 -5.53
C ARG A 59 -5.85 -5.68 -5.60
N TYR A 60 -5.97 -5.07 -4.43
CA TYR A 60 -6.09 -3.63 -4.25
C TYR A 60 -5.12 -3.14 -3.18
N GLY A 61 -4.86 -1.83 -3.17
CA GLY A 61 -4.01 -1.17 -2.18
C GLY A 61 -2.53 -1.25 -2.52
N THR A 62 -1.69 -1.26 -1.51
CA THR A 62 -0.23 -1.21 -1.66
C THR A 62 0.34 -2.54 -2.13
N LEU A 63 1.10 -2.51 -3.22
CA LEU A 63 1.92 -3.61 -3.73
C LEU A 63 3.37 -3.28 -3.43
N ASN A 64 4.07 -4.18 -2.72
CA ASN A 64 5.48 -4.03 -2.38
C ASN A 64 6.23 -5.22 -2.93
N ASP A 65 7.30 -4.94 -3.66
CA ASP A 65 8.23 -5.93 -4.20
C ASP A 65 9.66 -5.56 -3.83
N GLU A 66 10.47 -6.58 -3.56
CA GLU A 66 11.87 -6.43 -3.19
C GLU A 66 12.69 -7.50 -3.94
N PHE A 67 13.81 -7.11 -4.48
CA PHE A 67 14.73 -8.04 -5.12
C PHE A 67 16.19 -7.67 -4.84
N ARG A 68 17.02 -8.72 -4.75
CA ARG A 68 18.46 -8.60 -4.56
C ARG A 68 19.14 -8.55 -5.91
N PHE A 69 20.10 -7.66 -6.02
CA PHE A 69 20.96 -7.52 -7.16
C PHE A 69 22.26 -8.35 -6.94
N ALA A 70 22.67 -9.13 -7.90
CA ALA A 70 23.94 -9.86 -7.88
C ALA A 70 24.70 -9.62 -9.18
N VAL A 71 26.01 -9.43 -9.05
CA VAL A 71 26.96 -9.26 -10.17
C VAL A 71 27.97 -10.40 -10.12
N ASP A 72 28.18 -11.11 -11.24
CA ASP A 72 29.11 -12.24 -11.38
C ASP A 72 28.93 -13.32 -10.29
N GLY A 73 27.68 -13.57 -9.90
CA GLY A 73 27.35 -14.53 -8.84
C GLY A 73 27.60 -14.05 -7.43
N VAL A 74 28.15 -12.85 -7.24
CA VAL A 74 28.34 -12.24 -5.91
C VAL A 74 27.11 -11.39 -5.57
N GLY A 75 26.37 -11.79 -4.55
CA GLY A 75 25.22 -11.07 -4.07
C GLY A 75 25.63 -9.70 -3.50
N SER A 76 24.99 -8.65 -3.99
CA SER A 76 25.08 -7.31 -3.40
C SER A 76 24.24 -7.24 -2.13
N GLU A 77 24.69 -6.46 -1.14
CA GLU A 77 23.84 -6.05 -0.01
C GLU A 77 22.74 -5.08 -0.45
N HIS A 78 22.81 -4.56 -1.67
CA HIS A 78 21.82 -3.65 -2.21
C HIS A 78 20.53 -4.38 -2.57
N ILE A 79 19.45 -3.94 -1.94
CA ILE A 79 18.09 -4.38 -2.22
C ILE A 79 17.39 -3.29 -3.01
N VAL A 80 16.78 -3.66 -4.12
CA VAL A 80 15.90 -2.78 -4.87
C VAL A 80 14.48 -3.00 -4.36
N THR A 81 13.88 -1.94 -3.81
CA THR A 81 12.52 -1.94 -3.31
C THR A 81 11.64 -1.15 -4.26
N THR A 82 10.50 -1.71 -4.64
CA THR A 82 9.52 -1.04 -5.48
C THR A 82 8.15 -1.06 -4.83
N GLN A 83 7.38 0.00 -5.07
CA GLN A 83 6.04 0.13 -4.55
C GLN A 83 5.10 0.64 -5.64
N ALA A 84 3.91 0.05 -5.71
CA ALA A 84 2.81 0.53 -6.54
C ALA A 84 1.50 0.51 -5.76
N ILE A 85 0.50 1.23 -6.26
CA ILE A 85 -0.85 1.24 -5.68
C ILE A 85 -1.82 0.68 -6.70
N ALA A 86 -2.50 -0.40 -6.33
CA ALA A 86 -3.55 -1.01 -7.14
C ALA A 86 -4.90 -0.40 -6.79
N VAL A 87 -5.55 0.21 -7.77
CA VAL A 87 -6.87 0.82 -7.69
C VAL A 87 -7.77 0.29 -8.81
N ASP A 88 -9.05 0.66 -8.80
CA ASP A 88 -9.96 0.33 -9.89
C ASP A 88 -9.47 0.93 -11.23
N ASN A 89 -9.90 0.33 -12.33
CA ASN A 89 -9.66 0.91 -13.65
C ASN A 89 -10.70 2.00 -13.94
N PHE A 90 -10.33 3.23 -13.64
CA PHE A 90 -11.22 4.38 -13.76
C PHE A 90 -11.56 4.76 -15.20
N ASP A 91 -10.83 4.25 -16.20
CA ASP A 91 -11.19 4.41 -17.62
C ASP A 91 -12.55 3.74 -17.98
N LEU A 92 -13.05 2.88 -17.08
CA LEU A 92 -14.36 2.19 -17.23
C LEU A 92 -15.51 2.92 -16.53
N TYR A 93 -15.23 4.03 -15.83
CA TYR A 93 -16.22 4.77 -15.07
C TYR A 93 -16.77 5.95 -15.90
N ASP A 94 -18.04 6.21 -15.75
CA ASP A 94 -18.68 7.41 -16.29
C ASP A 94 -18.46 8.58 -15.32
N ASP A 95 -17.94 9.70 -15.81
CA ASP A 95 -17.64 10.90 -15.01
C ASP A 95 -18.89 11.50 -14.32
N ILE A 96 -20.09 11.19 -14.83
CA ILE A 96 -21.35 11.76 -14.33
C ILE A 96 -21.88 11.00 -13.11
N SER A 97 -21.59 9.71 -12.98
CA SER A 97 -22.14 8.85 -11.93
C SER A 97 -21.05 8.17 -11.11
N THR A 98 -20.13 8.96 -10.56
CA THR A 98 -19.00 8.43 -9.77
C THR A 98 -19.35 8.29 -8.29
N PRO A 99 -18.82 7.29 -7.59
CA PRO A 99 -18.87 7.22 -6.13
C PRO A 99 -17.94 8.27 -5.51
N ARG A 100 -18.34 8.80 -4.36
CA ARG A 100 -17.53 9.76 -3.60
C ARG A 100 -17.53 9.41 -2.13
N GLY A 101 -16.42 8.87 -1.63
CA GLY A 101 -16.26 8.54 -0.22
C GLY A 101 -15.76 9.74 0.58
N VAL A 102 -16.52 10.19 1.57
CA VAL A 102 -16.14 11.29 2.46
C VAL A 102 -15.98 10.77 3.88
N ILE A 103 -14.86 11.10 4.50
CA ILE A 103 -14.56 10.80 5.92
C ILE A 103 -14.52 12.13 6.66
N PRO A 104 -15.59 12.49 7.41
CA PRO A 104 -15.69 13.81 8.05
C PRO A 104 -14.59 14.05 9.10
N LYS A 105 -14.15 12.98 9.78
CA LYS A 105 -13.07 13.02 10.79
C LYS A 105 -12.07 11.91 10.49
N ASN A 106 -10.91 12.29 9.99
CA ASN A 106 -9.84 11.36 9.60
C ASN A 106 -8.73 11.25 10.66
N ILE A 107 -8.97 11.70 11.88
CA ILE A 107 -8.05 11.55 13.02
C ILE A 107 -8.81 10.87 14.16
N ILE A 108 -8.27 9.75 14.62
CA ILE A 108 -8.76 9.00 15.78
C ILE A 108 -7.75 9.16 16.90
N LYS A 109 -8.23 9.72 18.03
CA LYS A 109 -7.42 9.90 19.24
C LYS A 109 -7.90 8.90 20.30
N PHE A 110 -7.02 8.01 20.72
CA PHE A 110 -7.29 7.10 21.85
C PHE A 110 -7.02 7.77 23.21
N GLY A 111 -6.18 8.83 23.24
CA GLY A 111 -5.71 9.45 24.48
C GLY A 111 -4.66 8.60 25.16
N GLU A 112 -4.61 8.65 26.50
CA GLU A 112 -3.76 7.82 27.32
C GLU A 112 -4.21 6.36 27.26
N VAL A 113 -3.27 5.45 27.04
CA VAL A 113 -3.53 4.01 26.93
C VAL A 113 -2.54 3.22 27.77
N ASN A 114 -3.06 2.28 28.56
CA ASN A 114 -2.24 1.40 29.39
C ASN A 114 -2.02 0.05 28.70
N ARG A 115 -0.81 -0.51 28.79
CA ARG A 115 -0.45 -1.81 28.24
C ARG A 115 -1.28 -2.97 28.77
N THR A 116 -1.82 -2.85 29.97
CA THR A 116 -2.65 -3.88 30.58
C THR A 116 -4.01 -4.01 29.92
N ASN A 117 -4.41 -3.05 29.10
CA ASN A 117 -5.64 -3.19 28.33
C ASN A 117 -5.46 -4.19 27.20
N ASP A 118 -6.37 -5.14 27.04
CA ASP A 118 -6.38 -6.08 25.90
C ASP A 118 -6.50 -5.32 24.59
N PHE A 119 -7.48 -4.45 24.49
CA PHE A 119 -7.66 -3.50 23.38
C PHE A 119 -8.58 -2.34 23.81
N LEU A 120 -8.51 -1.27 23.03
CA LEU A 120 -9.45 -0.15 23.10
C LEU A 120 -10.12 0.04 21.74
N GLU A 121 -11.37 0.53 21.77
CA GLU A 121 -12.13 0.77 20.55
C GLU A 121 -12.48 2.23 20.35
N ARG A 122 -12.40 2.68 19.13
CA ARG A 122 -12.93 3.94 18.60
C ARG A 122 -13.55 3.65 17.24
N SER A 123 -14.23 4.63 16.68
CA SER A 123 -14.80 4.48 15.34
C SER A 123 -14.71 5.77 14.56
N PHE A 124 -14.76 5.63 13.25
CA PHE A 124 -15.00 6.72 12.30
C PHE A 124 -16.09 6.31 11.32
N THR A 125 -16.55 7.25 10.54
CA THR A 125 -17.57 7.00 9.52
C THR A 125 -17.04 7.38 8.14
N ILE A 126 -17.50 6.66 7.13
CA ILE A 126 -17.39 7.04 5.73
C ILE A 126 -18.79 7.16 5.15
N VAL A 127 -19.03 8.22 4.40
CA VAL A 127 -20.30 8.52 3.73
C VAL A 127 -20.07 8.44 2.24
N ASN A 128 -20.99 7.83 1.51
CA ASN A 128 -21.00 7.93 0.05
C ASN A 128 -21.81 9.17 -0.38
N GLU A 129 -21.12 10.26 -0.69
CA GLU A 129 -21.71 11.48 -1.24
C GLU A 129 -21.80 11.50 -2.77
N GLY A 130 -21.48 10.37 -3.41
CA GLY A 130 -21.51 10.22 -4.86
C GLY A 130 -22.88 9.78 -5.40
N GLN A 131 -22.92 9.48 -6.69
CA GLN A 131 -24.13 9.09 -7.42
C GLN A 131 -24.21 7.58 -7.69
N SER A 132 -23.14 6.83 -7.45
CA SER A 132 -23.08 5.37 -7.61
C SER A 132 -22.51 4.69 -6.37
N SER A 133 -22.57 3.37 -6.33
CA SER A 133 -22.10 2.57 -5.17
C SER A 133 -20.60 2.75 -4.91
N LEU A 134 -20.27 3.08 -3.66
CA LEU A 134 -18.91 3.14 -3.15
C LEU A 134 -18.53 1.78 -2.55
N PHE A 135 -17.43 1.18 -3.00
CA PHE A 135 -16.92 -0.09 -2.51
C PHE A 135 -15.64 0.11 -1.69
N ILE A 136 -15.56 -0.55 -0.54
CA ILE A 136 -14.32 -0.68 0.23
C ILE A 136 -13.54 -1.86 -0.31
N ARG A 137 -12.56 -1.62 -1.17
CA ARG A 137 -11.76 -2.65 -1.84
C ARG A 137 -10.74 -3.30 -0.92
N LYS A 138 -10.08 -2.49 -0.07
CA LYS A 138 -9.06 -2.98 0.87
C LYS A 138 -8.92 -2.04 2.06
N VAL A 139 -8.54 -2.63 3.19
CA VAL A 139 -8.17 -1.91 4.41
C VAL A 139 -6.79 -2.36 4.84
N GLU A 140 -5.91 -1.39 5.03
CA GLU A 140 -4.53 -1.62 5.44
C GLU A 140 -4.22 -0.81 6.70
N SER A 141 -3.50 -1.41 7.64
CA SER A 141 -2.99 -0.75 8.84
C SER A 141 -1.47 -0.69 8.79
N SER A 142 -0.88 0.44 9.17
CA SER A 142 0.58 0.63 9.17
C SER A 142 1.29 -0.05 10.34
N SER A 143 0.56 -0.61 11.29
CA SER A 143 1.09 -1.26 12.49
C SER A 143 0.16 -2.38 12.94
N SER A 144 0.72 -3.45 13.50
CA SER A 144 -0.02 -4.53 14.15
C SER A 144 -0.79 -4.07 15.40
N ALA A 145 -0.41 -2.92 15.97
CA ALA A 145 -1.13 -2.31 17.08
C ALA A 145 -2.52 -1.78 16.68
N ILE A 146 -2.82 -1.64 15.41
CA ILE A 146 -4.09 -1.08 14.93
C ILE A 146 -4.78 -2.07 14.01
N ARG A 147 -6.09 -2.25 14.21
CA ARG A 147 -6.94 -3.03 13.30
C ARG A 147 -8.25 -2.31 13.05
N ALA A 148 -8.55 -2.03 11.80
CA ALA A 148 -9.90 -1.61 11.40
C ALA A 148 -10.78 -2.84 11.14
N ILE A 149 -12.00 -2.79 11.63
CA ILE A 149 -12.98 -3.87 11.49
C ILE A 149 -14.03 -3.39 10.50
N VAL A 150 -13.98 -3.94 9.32
CA VAL A 150 -14.92 -3.70 8.22
C VAL A 150 -14.97 -4.93 7.33
N GLU A 151 -16.12 -5.21 6.76
CA GLU A 151 -16.28 -6.28 5.80
C GLU A 151 -15.56 -5.91 4.49
N GLN A 152 -14.75 -6.83 3.98
CA GLN A 152 -14.10 -6.65 2.68
C GLN A 152 -15.15 -6.66 1.57
N GLY A 153 -15.08 -5.67 0.69
CA GLY A 153 -16.05 -5.50 -0.39
C GLY A 153 -17.34 -4.82 0.07
N ALA A 154 -17.39 -4.27 1.30
CA ALA A 154 -18.54 -3.50 1.77
C ALA A 154 -18.95 -2.46 0.76
N GLU A 155 -20.24 -2.44 0.43
CA GLU A 155 -20.88 -1.54 -0.52
C GLU A 155 -21.69 -0.49 0.24
N LEU A 156 -21.55 0.77 -0.16
CA LEU A 156 -22.39 1.88 0.29
C LEU A 156 -23.11 2.49 -0.91
N LYS A 157 -24.41 2.45 -0.92
CA LYS A 157 -25.22 3.15 -1.91
C LYS A 157 -25.11 4.67 -1.73
N PRO A 158 -25.48 5.48 -2.73
CA PRO A 158 -25.56 6.93 -2.59
C PRO A 158 -26.28 7.37 -1.31
N GLY A 159 -25.64 8.25 -0.53
CA GLY A 159 -26.15 8.76 0.74
C GLY A 159 -25.96 7.83 1.95
N GLU A 160 -25.55 6.60 1.78
CA GLU A 160 -25.32 5.68 2.89
C GLU A 160 -24.04 6.01 3.67
N THR A 161 -24.07 5.65 4.94
CA THR A 161 -22.95 5.84 5.88
C THR A 161 -22.56 4.50 6.48
N LEU A 162 -21.26 4.21 6.48
CA LEU A 162 -20.69 3.04 7.15
C LEU A 162 -19.85 3.50 8.36
N LYS A 163 -20.15 2.94 9.53
CA LYS A 163 -19.32 3.07 10.72
C LYS A 163 -18.26 1.99 10.75
N ILE A 164 -17.00 2.37 10.82
CA ILE A 164 -15.84 1.46 10.88
C ILE A 164 -15.26 1.52 12.29
N THR A 165 -15.19 0.38 12.95
CA THR A 165 -14.57 0.24 14.28
C THR A 165 -13.06 0.07 14.14
N VAL A 166 -12.31 0.77 14.98
CA VAL A 166 -10.85 0.67 15.07
C VAL A 166 -10.48 0.15 16.44
N ARG A 167 -9.77 -0.97 16.47
CA ARG A 167 -9.13 -1.51 17.69
C ARG A 167 -7.69 -1.07 17.75
N LEU A 168 -7.30 -0.61 18.92
CA LEU A 168 -5.92 -0.38 19.30
C LEU A 168 -5.53 -1.45 20.32
N TYR A 169 -4.44 -2.14 20.08
CA TYR A 169 -3.85 -3.15 20.95
C TYR A 169 -2.59 -2.59 21.59
N PRO A 170 -2.64 -2.10 22.84
CA PRO A 170 -1.50 -1.43 23.47
C PRO A 170 -0.26 -2.31 23.60
N ALA A 171 -0.43 -3.63 23.77
CA ALA A 171 0.66 -4.59 23.84
C ALA A 171 1.56 -4.63 22.59
N TYR A 172 1.05 -4.14 21.43
CA TYR A 172 1.82 -4.09 20.19
C TYR A 172 2.34 -2.67 19.85
N ILE A 173 2.10 -1.69 20.72
CA ILE A 173 2.81 -0.41 20.69
C ILE A 173 4.21 -0.67 21.27
N GLY A 174 5.26 -0.32 20.55
CA GLY A 174 6.65 -0.54 21.02
C GLY A 174 6.92 0.04 22.41
N ASP A 175 8.07 -0.29 23.01
CA ASP A 175 8.47 0.10 24.38
C ASP A 175 8.87 1.57 24.56
N SER A 176 8.46 2.43 23.63
CA SER A 176 8.77 3.85 23.64
C SER A 176 7.72 4.63 24.45
N ASP A 177 8.17 5.56 25.28
CA ASP A 177 7.32 6.55 25.95
C ASP A 177 6.82 7.65 25.01
N LEU A 178 7.20 7.59 23.73
CA LEU A 178 6.77 8.54 22.71
C LEU A 178 5.32 8.25 22.29
N PRO A 179 4.57 9.31 21.93
CA PRO A 179 3.22 9.15 21.39
C PRO A 179 3.21 8.20 20.18
N PHE A 180 2.31 7.22 20.21
CA PHE A 180 2.09 6.32 19.09
C PHE A 180 1.32 7.03 17.98
N THR A 181 1.80 6.89 16.76
CA THR A 181 1.13 7.37 15.56
C THR A 181 1.07 6.25 14.53
N GLY A 182 -0.13 5.91 14.12
CA GLY A 182 -0.36 4.92 13.08
C GLY A 182 -1.35 5.42 12.02
N ARG A 183 -1.52 4.64 10.96
CA ARG A 183 -2.38 4.96 9.83
C ARG A 183 -3.25 3.77 9.46
N ILE A 184 -4.48 4.06 9.08
CA ILE A 184 -5.37 3.15 8.36
C ILE A 184 -5.58 3.74 6.98
N THR A 185 -5.45 2.91 5.96
CA THR A 185 -5.72 3.28 4.58
C THR A 185 -6.88 2.45 4.06
N LEU A 186 -7.93 3.11 3.58
CA LEU A 186 -9.01 2.47 2.83
C LEU A 186 -8.75 2.68 1.35
N THR A 187 -8.68 1.60 0.58
CA THR A 187 -8.72 1.67 -0.89
C THR A 187 -10.16 1.50 -1.33
N THR A 188 -10.65 2.42 -2.14
CA THR A 188 -12.04 2.48 -2.62
C THR A 188 -12.07 2.68 -4.14
N ASN A 189 -13.24 2.58 -4.73
CA ASN A 189 -13.50 2.93 -6.12
C ASN A 189 -13.85 4.42 -6.33
N ASP A 190 -13.56 5.30 -5.38
CA ASP A 190 -13.65 6.75 -5.55
C ASP A 190 -12.53 7.23 -6.49
N MET A 191 -12.90 7.67 -7.70
CA MET A 191 -11.95 8.07 -8.74
C MET A 191 -11.10 9.27 -8.34
N LEU A 192 -11.68 10.25 -7.61
CA LEU A 192 -10.98 11.47 -7.20
C LEU A 192 -9.98 11.22 -6.07
N GLN A 193 -10.31 10.32 -5.16
CA GLN A 193 -9.47 9.98 -4.01
C GLN A 193 -9.61 8.51 -3.66
N PRO A 194 -9.01 7.60 -4.44
CA PRO A 194 -9.16 6.16 -4.23
C PRO A 194 -8.59 5.67 -2.90
N MET A 195 -7.59 6.35 -2.36
CA MET A 195 -6.99 6.05 -1.06
C MET A 195 -7.41 7.07 0.00
N LYS A 196 -8.12 6.61 1.01
CA LYS A 196 -8.56 7.42 2.16
C LYS A 196 -7.64 7.13 3.35
N LEU A 197 -7.04 8.16 3.90
CA LEU A 197 -6.09 8.04 5.00
C LEU A 197 -6.73 8.48 6.32
N ILE A 198 -6.66 7.62 7.33
CA ILE A 198 -7.09 7.89 8.70
C ILE A 198 -5.86 7.79 9.61
N ARG A 199 -5.59 8.84 10.39
CA ARG A 199 -4.53 8.86 11.40
C ARG A 199 -5.05 8.35 12.72
N VAL A 200 -4.23 7.55 13.41
CA VAL A 200 -4.55 6.99 14.74
C VAL A 200 -3.45 7.40 15.70
N ASN A 201 -3.82 8.06 16.79
CA ASN A 201 -2.88 8.53 17.81
C ASN A 201 -3.24 7.98 19.18
N ALA A 202 -2.23 7.61 19.97
CA ALA A 202 -2.35 7.20 21.35
C ALA A 202 -1.13 7.70 22.15
N ILE A 203 -1.27 7.86 23.46
CA ILE A 203 -0.19 8.22 24.39
C ILE A 203 -0.03 7.02 25.33
N PRO A 204 1.04 6.21 25.17
CA PRO A 204 1.31 5.11 26.08
C PRO A 204 1.58 5.64 27.49
N VAL A 205 0.98 5.01 28.49
CA VAL A 205 1.26 5.23 29.92
C VAL A 205 1.55 3.87 30.57
N TRP A 206 2.69 3.76 31.28
CA TRP A 206 3.22 2.50 31.83
C TRP A 206 3.16 2.45 33.34
#